data_5bf3026d12983c240db58b7152e3faa6
#
_entry.id   5bf3026d12983c240db58b7152e3faa6
#
_cell.length_a   1.000
_cell.length_b   1.000
_cell.length_c   1.000
_cell.angle_alpha   90.00
_cell.angle_beta   90.00
_cell.angle_gamma   90.00
#
_symmetry.space_group_name_H-M   'P 1'
#
loop_
_entity.id
_entity.type
_entity.pdbx_description
1 polymer ?
#
loop_
_entity_poly.entity_id
_entity_poly.type
_entity_poly.pdbx_seq_one_letter_code
_entity_poly.pdbx_strand_id
1 'polypeptide(L)'
;MMGLAPYGDRSFLELFPMSRWLKEMNGHAICNAQFQFAGGILRKKREKWLVTAVRAFFEKLNLNIFNYLSPLGLDTVFRPRLFSPLVFSHPARVDEPLPDRYYASVARATQIVFEEAVLLLARQLKEITDSDNLVVAGGGGLNIDTNKRFLDDAGFKHLFVQPAASDAGIPLGCALWGAHMLLGMPRFWEMKSASLGRVYTDAEVSLALNKFQEKIAFHHSSSPSSEAARLVAAGKVTGWFQGGSEYGPRALGNRSIFGDARNPEMANIINKKVKHREPWRPFAASILAEKQREWFELKHLSPFMLLAAQVVLEKRKLVPSIVHVDGSCRIQSVTREQNAPYYEMLQAFEKETGVPLVLNTSFNDAGEPIVETPEDALRCFLNTGMDALVIGNWIAEKK
;
A
#
# COMPACT_ATOMS: atom_id res chain seq x y z
N MET A 1 -0.90 -5.20 8.95
CA MET A 1 -1.83 -4.73 9.99
C MET A 1 -3.10 -4.10 9.42
N MET A 2 -3.04 -3.09 8.54
CA MET A 2 -4.25 -2.44 7.97
C MET A 2 -5.32 -3.42 7.47
N GLY A 3 -4.95 -4.40 6.63
CA GLY A 3 -5.91 -5.39 6.10
C GLY A 3 -6.50 -6.33 7.15
N LEU A 4 -5.87 -6.49 8.30
CA LEU A 4 -6.33 -7.33 9.40
C LEU A 4 -7.20 -6.54 10.41
N ALA A 5 -6.95 -5.24 10.56
CA ALA A 5 -7.63 -4.40 11.54
C ALA A 5 -9.18 -4.40 11.43
N PRO A 6 -9.81 -4.38 10.24
CA PRO A 6 -11.26 -4.42 10.11
C PRO A 6 -11.94 -5.68 10.65
N TYR A 7 -11.22 -6.79 10.79
CA TYR A 7 -11.75 -8.02 11.38
C TYR A 7 -11.76 -8.02 12.92
N GLY A 8 -11.04 -7.07 13.55
CA GLY A 8 -10.92 -6.95 14.99
C GLY A 8 -11.92 -6.00 15.62
N ASP A 9 -12.08 -6.13 16.94
CA ASP A 9 -12.83 -5.20 17.76
C ASP A 9 -11.89 -4.25 18.55
N ARG A 10 -12.46 -3.42 19.42
CA ARG A 10 -11.76 -2.45 20.24
C ARG A 10 -11.28 -2.97 21.60
N SER A 11 -11.48 -4.26 21.89
CA SER A 11 -11.23 -4.82 23.23
C SER A 11 -9.82 -4.63 23.75
N PHE A 12 -8.84 -4.55 22.85
CA PHE A 12 -7.41 -4.34 23.20
C PHE A 12 -6.97 -2.89 23.25
N LEU A 13 -7.85 -1.93 22.94
CA LEU A 13 -7.45 -0.53 22.86
C LEU A 13 -6.88 0.00 24.19
N GLU A 14 -7.47 -0.42 25.33
CA GLU A 14 -7.03 -0.01 26.64
C GLU A 14 -5.71 -0.65 27.10
N LEU A 15 -5.32 -1.75 26.46
CA LEU A 15 -4.04 -2.43 26.76
C LEU A 15 -2.83 -1.72 26.14
N PHE A 16 -3.06 -0.80 25.20
CA PHE A 16 -2.00 -0.03 24.58
C PHE A 16 -1.70 1.23 25.40
N PRO A 17 -0.51 1.35 26.02
CA PRO A 17 -0.14 2.53 26.80
C PRO A 17 -0.22 3.84 26.02
N MET A 18 -0.08 3.79 24.68
CA MET A 18 -0.23 4.96 23.83
C MET A 18 -1.65 5.53 23.82
N SER A 19 -2.69 4.73 23.98
CA SER A 19 -4.07 5.23 24.07
C SER A 19 -4.30 6.09 25.32
N ARG A 20 -3.76 5.66 26.47
CA ARG A 20 -3.78 6.44 27.71
C ARG A 20 -2.97 7.70 27.57
N TRP A 21 -1.83 7.60 26.94
CA TRP A 21 -0.88 8.67 26.76
C TRP A 21 -1.38 9.79 25.84
N LEU A 22 -2.07 9.44 24.75
CA LEU A 22 -2.78 10.40 23.88
C LEU A 22 -3.88 11.15 24.62
N LYS A 23 -4.60 10.49 25.54
CA LYS A 23 -5.62 11.13 26.40
C LYS A 23 -4.98 12.09 27.42
N GLU A 24 -3.82 11.77 27.97
CA GLU A 24 -3.12 12.60 28.98
C GLU A 24 -2.40 13.81 28.36
N MET A 25 -2.12 13.79 27.07
CA MET A 25 -1.29 14.81 26.43
C MET A 25 -2.05 16.08 26.01
N ASN A 26 -3.36 16.13 26.08
CA ASN A 26 -4.19 17.32 25.79
C ASN A 26 -3.70 18.20 24.61
N GLY A 27 -3.15 17.60 23.57
CA GLY A 27 -2.76 18.30 22.35
C GLY A 27 -1.51 19.20 22.41
N HIS A 28 -1.10 19.68 23.58
CA HIS A 28 -0.07 20.71 23.69
C HIS A 28 1.37 20.24 23.79
N ALA A 29 1.61 18.98 24.12
CA ALA A 29 2.94 18.52 24.44
C ALA A 29 3.82 18.13 23.24
N ILE A 30 3.24 17.93 22.08
CA ILE A 30 3.98 17.44 20.90
C ILE A 30 4.77 18.59 20.23
N CYS A 31 4.21 19.78 20.15
CA CYS A 31 4.88 20.93 19.55
C CYS A 31 6.05 21.48 20.36
N ASN A 32 6.13 21.21 21.64
CA ASN A 32 7.26 21.64 22.48
C ASN A 32 8.49 20.71 22.34
N ALA A 33 8.62 20.04 21.22
CA ALA A 33 9.85 19.48 20.62
C ALA A 33 10.77 18.68 21.55
N GLN A 34 10.24 17.96 22.53
CA GLN A 34 11.07 17.13 23.38
C GLN A 34 10.80 15.63 23.21
N PHE A 35 10.30 15.23 22.05
CA PHE A 35 10.17 13.84 21.68
C PHE A 35 11.38 13.39 20.87
N GLN A 36 12.23 12.60 21.50
CA GLN A 36 13.21 11.84 20.75
C GLN A 36 12.60 10.50 20.34
N PHE A 37 12.52 10.25 19.06
CA PHE A 37 12.28 8.92 18.53
C PHE A 37 13.53 8.08 18.76
N ALA A 38 13.53 7.28 19.82
CA ALA A 38 14.53 6.23 20.00
C ALA A 38 13.78 4.89 19.96
N GLY A 39 13.90 4.17 18.87
CA GLY A 39 13.29 2.85 18.71
C GLY A 39 11.77 2.86 18.78
N GLY A 40 11.11 3.85 18.19
CA GLY A 40 9.64 3.92 18.10
C GLY A 40 8.91 4.33 19.40
N ILE A 41 9.62 4.82 20.42
CA ILE A 41 9.02 5.22 21.68
C ILE A 41 9.19 6.73 21.89
N LEU A 42 8.08 7.44 21.98
CA LEU A 42 8.04 8.84 22.38
C LEU A 42 8.40 8.99 23.86
N ARG A 43 9.40 9.81 24.20
CA ARG A 43 9.85 10.02 25.57
C ARG A 43 9.60 11.44 26.06
N LYS A 44 8.91 11.59 27.19
CA LYS A 44 8.81 12.85 27.94
C LYS A 44 10.11 13.08 28.70
N LYS A 45 10.72 14.24 28.55
CA LYS A 45 12.12 14.53 29.03
C LYS A 45 12.32 14.51 30.54
N ARG A 46 11.28 14.54 31.39
CA ARG A 46 11.39 14.79 32.81
C ARG A 46 11.53 13.57 33.73
N GLU A 47 11.16 12.36 33.31
CA GLU A 47 11.07 11.21 34.23
C GLU A 47 12.14 10.13 34.06
N LYS A 48 13.17 10.34 33.24
CA LYS A 48 14.02 9.22 32.77
C LYS A 48 15.52 9.37 32.92
N TRP A 49 15.97 10.26 33.78
CA TRP A 49 17.41 10.36 34.02
C TRP A 49 17.99 9.01 34.45
N LEU A 50 17.33 8.28 35.38
CA LEU A 50 17.81 7.00 35.89
C LEU A 50 17.80 5.90 34.80
N VAL A 51 16.70 5.77 34.04
CA VAL A 51 16.57 4.78 32.96
C VAL A 51 17.53 5.08 31.80
N THR A 52 17.74 6.35 31.48
CA THR A 52 18.69 6.78 30.46
C THR A 52 20.12 6.55 30.87
N ALA A 53 20.46 6.82 32.17
CA ALA A 53 21.78 6.57 32.70
C ALA A 53 22.09 5.06 32.77
N VAL A 54 21.14 4.25 33.22
CA VAL A 54 21.27 2.78 33.26
C VAL A 54 21.43 2.22 31.82
N ARG A 55 20.64 2.67 30.89
CA ARG A 55 20.76 2.23 29.48
C ARG A 55 22.09 2.64 28.85
N ALA A 56 22.52 3.90 29.01
CA ALA A 56 23.82 4.38 28.54
C ALA A 56 25.00 3.63 29.16
N PHE A 57 24.88 3.23 30.45
CA PHE A 57 25.86 2.40 31.11
C PHE A 57 25.99 1.01 30.48
N PHE A 58 24.86 0.33 30.16
CA PHE A 58 24.88 -0.98 29.56
C PHE A 58 25.23 -0.93 28.04
N GLU A 59 24.84 0.12 27.34
CA GLU A 59 25.28 0.36 25.95
C GLU A 59 26.80 0.59 25.89
N LYS A 60 27.36 1.33 26.83
CA LYS A 60 28.80 1.56 26.96
C LYS A 60 29.62 0.30 27.24
N LEU A 61 28.99 -0.68 27.91
CA LEU A 61 29.58 -2.00 28.18
C LEU A 61 29.30 -3.02 27.05
N ASN A 62 28.65 -2.61 25.99
CA ASN A 62 28.21 -3.51 24.87
C ASN A 62 27.38 -4.72 25.35
N LEU A 63 26.64 -4.55 26.47
CA LEU A 63 25.82 -5.58 27.08
C LEU A 63 24.36 -5.35 26.72
N ASN A 64 23.74 -6.39 26.10
CA ASN A 64 22.29 -6.37 25.85
C ASN A 64 21.55 -6.67 27.18
N ILE A 65 21.09 -5.62 27.87
CA ILE A 65 20.43 -5.69 29.17
C ILE A 65 19.25 -6.69 29.19
N PHE A 66 18.57 -6.90 28.07
CA PHE A 66 17.42 -7.81 27.97
C PHE A 66 17.83 -9.29 28.13
N ASN A 67 19.04 -9.65 27.70
CA ASN A 67 19.54 -11.03 27.88
C ASN A 67 19.85 -11.37 29.33
N TYR A 68 20.14 -10.35 30.18
CA TYR A 68 20.46 -10.53 31.59
C TYR A 68 19.26 -10.41 32.52
N LEU A 69 18.21 -9.69 32.10
CA LEU A 69 17.01 -9.44 32.91
C LEU A 69 15.94 -10.51 32.73
N SER A 70 15.94 -11.17 31.57
CA SER A 70 14.96 -12.23 31.25
C SER A 70 15.02 -13.43 32.20
N PRO A 71 16.21 -13.99 32.55
CA PRO A 71 16.31 -15.09 33.52
C PRO A 71 15.87 -14.71 34.92
N LEU A 72 15.90 -13.41 35.28
CA LEU A 72 15.50 -12.89 36.57
C LEU A 72 14.03 -12.45 36.65
N GLY A 73 13.28 -12.61 35.56
CA GLY A 73 11.88 -12.15 35.48
C GLY A 73 11.71 -10.62 35.56
N LEU A 74 12.80 -9.84 35.48
CA LEU A 74 12.80 -8.39 35.60
C LEU A 74 12.60 -7.69 34.24
N ASP A 75 12.58 -8.42 33.14
CA ASP A 75 12.31 -7.93 31.81
C ASP A 75 10.92 -7.31 31.68
N THR A 76 9.94 -7.77 32.47
CA THR A 76 8.58 -7.22 32.53
C THR A 76 8.53 -5.83 33.18
N VAL A 77 9.49 -5.49 34.04
CA VAL A 77 9.57 -4.17 34.71
C VAL A 77 10.17 -3.12 33.77
N PHE A 78 11.08 -3.53 32.89
CA PHE A 78 11.80 -2.64 31.98
C PHE A 78 11.28 -2.66 30.54
N ARG A 79 10.49 -3.67 30.16
CA ARG A 79 9.74 -3.62 28.90
C ARG A 79 8.67 -2.54 29.02
N PRO A 80 8.57 -1.60 28.07
CA PRO A 80 7.36 -0.80 27.97
C PRO A 80 6.20 -1.77 27.87
N ARG A 81 5.14 -1.57 28.66
CA ARG A 81 3.90 -2.39 28.67
C ARG A 81 3.20 -2.52 27.29
N LEU A 82 3.83 -1.98 26.24
CA LEU A 82 3.46 -2.13 24.83
C LEU A 82 3.50 -3.59 24.35
N PHE A 83 4.36 -4.41 24.93
CA PHE A 83 4.47 -5.82 24.59
C PHE A 83 4.05 -6.65 25.80
N SER A 84 2.74 -6.73 26.02
CA SER A 84 2.22 -7.71 26.98
C SER A 84 2.67 -9.11 26.55
N PRO A 85 3.13 -9.97 27.50
CA PRO A 85 3.43 -11.37 27.23
C PRO A 85 2.27 -12.10 26.50
N LEU A 86 1.03 -11.63 26.69
CA LEU A 86 -0.15 -12.13 25.99
C LEU A 86 -0.08 -12.02 24.45
N VAL A 87 0.64 -11.02 23.92
CA VAL A 87 0.80 -10.85 22.46
C VAL A 87 1.65 -11.97 21.85
N PHE A 88 2.58 -12.53 22.64
CA PHE A 88 3.50 -13.58 22.16
C PHE A 88 3.07 -15.00 22.56
N SER A 89 2.02 -15.14 23.37
CA SER A 89 1.57 -16.46 23.86
C SER A 89 0.71 -17.22 22.87
N HIS A 90 0.24 -16.56 21.79
CA HIS A 90 -0.57 -17.21 20.75
C HIS A 90 0.30 -17.42 19.50
N PRO A 91 0.56 -18.68 19.12
CA PRO A 91 1.25 -18.95 17.85
C PRO A 91 0.38 -18.43 16.69
N ALA A 92 1.03 -17.76 15.74
CA ALA A 92 0.36 -17.37 14.50
C ALA A 92 -0.08 -18.64 13.77
N ARG A 93 -1.38 -18.84 13.60
CA ARG A 93 -1.93 -19.89 12.74
C ARG A 93 -2.07 -19.30 11.33
N VAL A 94 -1.15 -19.71 10.46
CA VAL A 94 -1.10 -19.20 9.07
C VAL A 94 -2.20 -19.80 8.22
N ASP A 95 -2.74 -20.96 8.61
CA ASP A 95 -3.61 -21.82 7.79
C ASP A 95 -5.11 -21.62 8.04
N GLU A 96 -5.52 -20.68 8.90
CA GLU A 96 -6.94 -20.46 9.16
C GLU A 96 -7.55 -19.50 8.10
N PRO A 97 -8.71 -19.84 7.51
CA PRO A 97 -9.34 -19.04 6.47
C PRO A 97 -9.84 -17.67 6.99
N LEU A 98 -10.06 -17.53 8.29
CA LEU A 98 -10.39 -16.28 8.96
C LEU A 98 -9.29 -15.92 9.96
N PRO A 99 -8.94 -14.61 10.06
CA PRO A 99 -7.96 -14.17 11.03
C PRO A 99 -8.44 -14.47 12.46
N ASP A 100 -7.53 -14.98 13.29
CA ASP A 100 -7.80 -15.12 14.71
C ASP A 100 -8.24 -13.77 15.28
N ARG A 101 -9.40 -13.76 15.96
CA ARG A 101 -10.01 -12.56 16.53
C ARG A 101 -9.06 -11.81 17.46
N TYR A 102 -8.20 -12.52 18.15
CA TYR A 102 -7.17 -11.93 19.00
C TYR A 102 -6.22 -11.06 18.20
N TYR A 103 -5.59 -11.61 17.16
CA TYR A 103 -4.64 -10.86 16.31
C TYR A 103 -5.32 -9.74 15.52
N ALA A 104 -6.55 -9.96 15.09
CA ALA A 104 -7.36 -8.95 14.43
C ALA A 104 -7.63 -7.75 15.37
N SER A 105 -7.98 -8.02 16.64
CA SER A 105 -8.23 -6.98 17.64
C SER A 105 -6.98 -6.24 18.05
N VAL A 106 -5.82 -6.92 18.14
CA VAL A 106 -4.52 -6.27 18.32
C VAL A 106 -4.18 -5.36 17.14
N ALA A 107 -4.40 -5.83 15.91
CA ALA A 107 -4.20 -5.03 14.69
C ALA A 107 -5.13 -3.81 14.67
N ARG A 108 -6.41 -3.97 15.07
CA ARG A 108 -7.39 -2.88 15.17
C ARG A 108 -6.96 -1.83 16.19
N ALA A 109 -6.56 -2.24 17.38
CA ALA A 109 -6.11 -1.32 18.42
C ALA A 109 -4.84 -0.57 17.98
N THR A 110 -3.88 -1.26 17.36
CA THR A 110 -2.66 -0.64 16.83
C THR A 110 -2.98 0.39 15.73
N GLN A 111 -3.89 0.07 14.81
CA GLN A 111 -4.30 0.98 13.73
C GLN A 111 -4.96 2.24 14.30
N ILE A 112 -5.90 2.10 15.24
CA ILE A 112 -6.57 3.24 15.88
C ILE A 112 -5.56 4.15 16.58
N VAL A 113 -4.64 3.59 17.37
CA VAL A 113 -3.63 4.38 18.08
C VAL A 113 -2.69 5.09 17.11
N PHE A 114 -2.29 4.44 16.04
CA PHE A 114 -1.48 5.04 14.99
C PHE A 114 -2.21 6.21 14.33
N GLU A 115 -3.45 6.01 13.91
CA GLU A 115 -4.27 7.06 13.29
C GLU A 115 -4.43 8.28 14.19
N GLU A 116 -4.83 8.08 15.45
CA GLU A 116 -5.00 9.18 16.41
C GLU A 116 -3.70 9.96 16.68
N ALA A 117 -2.58 9.24 16.79
CA ALA A 117 -1.29 9.88 17.00
C ALA A 117 -0.88 10.76 15.82
N VAL A 118 -1.04 10.26 14.60
CA VAL A 118 -0.66 11.00 13.39
C VAL A 118 -1.63 12.13 13.08
N LEU A 119 -2.94 11.95 13.34
CA LEU A 119 -3.94 13.01 13.23
C LEU A 119 -3.70 14.15 14.22
N LEU A 120 -3.29 13.84 15.45
CA LEU A 120 -2.93 14.87 16.40
C LEU A 120 -1.80 15.78 15.87
N LEU A 121 -0.75 15.17 15.31
CA LEU A 121 0.34 15.89 14.66
C LEU A 121 -0.14 16.72 13.47
N ALA A 122 -1.02 16.15 12.63
CA ALA A 122 -1.55 16.83 11.45
C ALA A 122 -2.40 18.05 11.82
N ARG A 123 -3.27 17.93 12.84
CA ARG A 123 -4.07 19.05 13.33
C ARG A 123 -3.20 20.17 13.90
N GLN A 124 -2.18 19.84 14.68
CA GLN A 124 -1.24 20.84 15.18
C GLN A 124 -0.47 21.52 14.04
N LEU A 125 -0.07 20.75 13.02
CA LEU A 125 0.56 21.32 11.83
C LEU A 125 -0.37 22.29 11.10
N LYS A 126 -1.65 21.95 10.96
CA LYS A 126 -2.68 22.84 10.40
C LYS A 126 -2.82 24.12 11.20
N GLU A 127 -2.89 24.04 12.53
CA GLU A 127 -2.97 25.21 13.43
C GLU A 127 -1.75 26.12 13.31
N ILE A 128 -0.54 25.56 13.21
CA ILE A 128 0.71 26.36 13.13
C ILE A 128 0.88 27.00 11.76
N THR A 129 0.49 26.31 10.68
CA THR A 129 0.81 26.75 9.31
C THR A 129 -0.34 27.44 8.60
N ASP A 130 -1.58 27.20 9.06
CA ASP A 130 -2.84 27.55 8.39
C ASP A 130 -2.91 27.11 6.91
N SER A 131 -2.06 26.17 6.50
CA SER A 131 -2.01 25.68 5.11
C SER A 131 -3.18 24.76 4.81
N ASP A 132 -3.78 24.91 3.63
CA ASP A 132 -4.76 23.97 3.09
C ASP A 132 -4.12 22.70 2.48
N ASN A 133 -2.80 22.71 2.30
CA ASN A 133 -2.07 21.65 1.62
C ASN A 133 -1.23 20.85 2.62
N LEU A 134 -1.29 19.52 2.55
CA LEU A 134 -0.45 18.60 3.31
C LEU A 134 0.37 17.73 2.38
N VAL A 135 1.67 17.63 2.65
CA VAL A 135 2.57 16.67 1.98
C VAL A 135 3.02 15.64 3.01
N VAL A 136 2.93 14.35 2.65
CA VAL A 136 3.29 13.23 3.52
C VAL A 136 4.37 12.38 2.88
N ALA A 137 5.43 12.12 3.65
CA ALA A 137 6.50 11.16 3.34
C ALA A 137 6.82 10.32 4.58
N GLY A 138 7.67 9.30 4.42
CA GLY A 138 7.94 8.29 5.44
C GLY A 138 7.05 7.06 5.30
N GLY A 139 7.48 5.91 5.83
CA GLY A 139 6.77 4.62 5.69
C GLY A 139 5.33 4.64 6.20
N GLY A 140 5.01 5.49 7.20
CA GLY A 140 3.65 5.72 7.68
C GLY A 140 2.71 6.29 6.61
N GLY A 141 3.23 7.02 5.62
CA GLY A 141 2.46 7.54 4.49
C GLY A 141 1.88 6.46 3.55
N LEU A 142 2.29 5.20 3.69
CA LEU A 142 1.67 4.07 2.99
C LEU A 142 0.38 3.57 3.66
N ASN A 143 0.00 4.15 4.81
CA ASN A 143 -1.24 3.82 5.50
C ASN A 143 -2.42 4.60 4.88
N ILE A 144 -3.18 3.91 4.04
CA ILE A 144 -4.26 4.48 3.23
C ILE A 144 -5.44 5.01 4.06
N ASP A 145 -5.71 4.39 5.22
CA ASP A 145 -6.80 4.78 6.12
C ASP A 145 -6.45 6.11 6.80
N THR A 146 -5.23 6.22 7.31
CA THR A 146 -4.72 7.47 7.89
C THR A 146 -4.68 8.60 6.87
N ASN A 147 -4.26 8.31 5.64
CA ASN A 147 -4.20 9.31 4.58
C ASN A 147 -5.58 9.90 4.26
N LYS A 148 -6.63 9.06 4.24
CA LYS A 148 -8.00 9.54 4.08
C LYS A 148 -8.41 10.46 5.23
N ARG A 149 -8.06 10.11 6.47
CA ARG A 149 -8.40 10.89 7.66
C ARG A 149 -7.69 12.26 7.71
N PHE A 150 -6.55 12.46 7.04
CA PHE A 150 -5.97 13.80 6.90
C PHE A 150 -6.90 14.77 6.18
N LEU A 151 -7.62 14.28 5.17
CA LEU A 151 -8.60 15.06 4.41
C LEU A 151 -9.91 15.22 5.17
N ASP A 152 -10.38 14.17 5.84
CA ASP A 152 -11.68 14.16 6.50
C ASP A 152 -11.64 14.84 7.88
N ASP A 153 -10.56 14.62 8.68
CA ASP A 153 -10.55 14.90 10.12
C ASP A 153 -9.49 15.93 10.54
N ALA A 154 -8.49 16.24 9.70
CA ALA A 154 -7.39 17.14 10.08
C ALA A 154 -7.49 18.55 9.48
N GLY A 155 -8.52 18.84 8.65
CA GLY A 155 -8.81 20.15 8.08
C GLY A 155 -7.99 20.55 6.86
N PHE A 156 -7.25 19.62 6.23
CA PHE A 156 -6.57 19.88 4.97
C PHE A 156 -7.50 19.67 3.78
N LYS A 157 -7.39 20.54 2.77
CA LYS A 157 -8.17 20.45 1.53
C LYS A 157 -7.45 19.65 0.46
N HIS A 158 -6.12 19.64 0.48
CA HIS A 158 -5.28 18.96 -0.51
C HIS A 158 -4.24 18.11 0.18
N LEU A 159 -4.05 16.90 -0.33
CA LEU A 159 -3.08 15.92 0.18
C LEU A 159 -2.21 15.39 -0.96
N PHE A 160 -0.92 15.48 -0.80
CA PHE A 160 0.03 14.74 -1.62
C PHE A 160 0.79 13.75 -0.74
N VAL A 161 0.68 12.47 -1.06
CA VAL A 161 1.47 11.42 -0.45
C VAL A 161 2.45 10.91 -1.51
N GLN A 162 3.74 10.92 -1.19
CA GLN A 162 4.77 10.42 -2.08
C GLN A 162 4.51 8.92 -2.38
N PRO A 163 4.40 8.48 -3.66
CA PRO A 163 4.15 7.08 -4.00
C PRO A 163 5.16 6.11 -3.39
N ALA A 164 6.44 6.49 -3.36
CA ALA A 164 7.50 5.77 -2.67
C ALA A 164 7.76 6.37 -1.28
N ALA A 165 6.73 6.51 -0.45
CA ALA A 165 6.79 7.25 0.81
C ALA A 165 7.81 6.70 1.82
N SER A 166 8.21 5.42 1.72
CA SER A 166 9.22 4.78 2.57
C SER A 166 10.65 5.20 2.20
N ASP A 167 11.65 4.52 2.75
CA ASP A 167 13.07 4.73 2.45
C ASP A 167 13.39 4.65 0.94
N ALA A 168 12.58 3.93 0.17
CA ALA A 168 12.71 3.87 -1.29
C ALA A 168 12.58 5.23 -1.97
N GLY A 169 11.91 6.21 -1.36
CA GLY A 169 11.77 7.57 -1.89
C GLY A 169 12.94 8.51 -1.58
N ILE A 170 13.82 8.13 -0.66
CA ILE A 170 14.95 8.97 -0.24
C ILE A 170 15.85 9.38 -1.42
N PRO A 171 16.23 8.49 -2.36
CA PRO A 171 17.08 8.88 -3.50
C PRO A 171 16.48 10.00 -4.34
N LEU A 172 15.17 9.93 -4.64
CA LEU A 172 14.47 10.98 -5.37
C LEU A 172 14.46 12.30 -4.58
N GLY A 173 14.16 12.22 -3.29
CA GLY A 173 14.19 13.38 -2.39
C GLY A 173 15.56 14.05 -2.35
N CYS A 174 16.64 13.27 -2.21
CA CYS A 174 18.02 13.78 -2.24
C CYS A 174 18.37 14.43 -3.58
N ALA A 175 17.98 13.82 -4.70
CA ALA A 175 18.23 14.36 -6.03
C ALA A 175 17.53 15.72 -6.24
N LEU A 176 16.25 15.82 -5.87
CA LEU A 176 15.49 17.07 -5.95
C LEU A 176 16.01 18.13 -4.99
N TRP A 177 16.38 17.76 -3.77
CA TRP A 177 17.00 18.67 -2.82
C TRP A 177 18.34 19.21 -3.35
N GLY A 178 19.18 18.32 -3.89
CA GLY A 178 20.45 18.71 -4.53
C GLY A 178 20.23 19.68 -5.69
N ALA A 179 19.29 19.39 -6.58
CA ALA A 179 18.99 20.24 -7.72
C ALA A 179 18.49 21.64 -7.28
N HIS A 180 17.51 21.69 -6.38
CA HIS A 180 16.86 22.95 -6.03
C HIS A 180 17.61 23.75 -4.95
N MET A 181 18.16 23.08 -3.92
CA MET A 181 18.77 23.75 -2.78
C MET A 181 20.27 23.95 -2.93
N LEU A 182 21.01 23.01 -3.52
CA LEU A 182 22.45 23.16 -3.70
C LEU A 182 22.83 23.84 -5.03
N LEU A 183 22.15 23.47 -6.11
CA LEU A 183 22.44 23.99 -7.44
C LEU A 183 21.58 25.19 -7.82
N GLY A 184 20.61 25.58 -7.00
CA GLY A 184 19.73 26.73 -7.24
C GLY A 184 18.83 26.59 -8.48
N MET A 185 18.62 25.35 -8.96
CA MET A 185 17.78 25.12 -10.15
C MET A 185 16.31 25.50 -9.85
N PRO A 186 15.60 26.14 -10.78
CA PRO A 186 14.17 26.38 -10.61
C PRO A 186 13.41 25.05 -10.56
N ARG A 187 12.19 25.08 -10.03
CA ARG A 187 11.29 23.92 -10.07
C ARG A 187 10.85 23.68 -11.51
N PHE A 188 11.25 22.55 -12.09
CA PHE A 188 11.04 22.18 -13.48
C PHE A 188 10.23 20.90 -13.66
N TRP A 189 9.97 20.19 -12.58
CA TRP A 189 9.31 18.89 -12.61
C TRP A 189 8.22 18.78 -11.54
N GLU A 190 7.11 18.14 -11.94
CA GLU A 190 5.99 17.78 -11.08
C GLU A 190 5.70 16.28 -11.23
N MET A 191 5.53 15.58 -10.11
CA MET A 191 5.25 14.14 -10.11
C MET A 191 3.78 13.87 -10.45
N LYS A 192 3.45 13.78 -11.72
CA LYS A 192 2.10 13.43 -12.19
C LYS A 192 1.91 11.92 -12.33
N SER A 193 2.98 11.16 -12.51
CA SER A 193 2.99 9.71 -12.63
C SER A 193 4.15 9.13 -11.83
N ALA A 194 3.98 7.90 -11.34
CA ALA A 194 5.03 7.13 -10.69
C ALA A 194 5.80 6.23 -11.66
N SER A 195 5.45 6.21 -12.95
CA SER A 195 6.05 5.37 -13.99
C SER A 195 7.40 5.94 -14.43
N LEU A 196 8.42 5.82 -13.57
CA LEU A 196 9.76 6.38 -13.76
C LEU A 196 10.79 5.34 -14.21
N GLY A 197 10.40 4.06 -14.29
CA GLY A 197 11.28 2.98 -14.70
C GLY A 197 11.57 2.97 -16.21
N ARG A 198 12.38 2.00 -16.63
CA ARG A 198 12.73 1.83 -18.04
C ARG A 198 11.53 1.46 -18.90
N VAL A 199 11.43 2.08 -20.08
CA VAL A 199 10.52 1.68 -21.15
C VAL A 199 11.26 0.75 -22.10
N TYR A 200 10.65 -0.38 -22.44
CA TYR A 200 11.17 -1.37 -23.37
C TYR A 200 10.56 -1.19 -24.75
N THR A 201 11.39 -1.30 -25.79
CA THR A 201 10.96 -1.23 -27.18
C THR A 201 10.24 -2.51 -27.59
N ASP A 202 9.42 -2.44 -28.65
CA ASP A 202 8.73 -3.61 -29.20
C ASP A 202 9.71 -4.71 -29.64
N ALA A 203 10.87 -4.33 -30.14
CA ALA A 203 11.95 -5.26 -30.53
C ALA A 203 12.51 -6.02 -29.30
N GLU A 204 12.74 -5.34 -28.17
CA GLU A 204 13.21 -5.96 -26.94
C GLU A 204 12.17 -6.93 -26.37
N VAL A 205 10.89 -6.55 -26.41
CA VAL A 205 9.77 -7.42 -26.00
C VAL A 205 9.70 -8.65 -26.89
N SER A 206 9.77 -8.48 -28.23
CA SER A 206 9.77 -9.58 -29.19
C SER A 206 10.94 -10.53 -28.99
N LEU A 207 12.15 -10.01 -28.73
CA LEU A 207 13.32 -10.82 -28.39
C LEU A 207 13.11 -11.66 -27.12
N ALA A 208 12.51 -11.07 -26.11
CA ALA A 208 12.19 -11.78 -24.86
C ALA A 208 11.15 -12.90 -25.12
N LEU A 209 10.06 -12.61 -25.83
CA LEU A 209 9.04 -13.58 -26.18
C LEU A 209 9.62 -14.80 -26.96
N ASN A 210 10.49 -14.54 -27.93
CA ASN A 210 11.13 -15.59 -28.73
C ASN A 210 12.00 -16.55 -27.87
N LYS A 211 12.58 -16.08 -26.77
CA LYS A 211 13.33 -16.97 -25.85
C LYS A 211 12.43 -18.01 -25.16
N PHE A 212 11.13 -17.75 -25.07
CA PHE A 212 10.16 -18.61 -24.39
C PHE A 212 9.15 -19.25 -25.37
N GLN A 213 9.33 -19.12 -26.68
CA GLN A 213 8.40 -19.58 -27.75
C GLN A 213 7.98 -21.06 -27.63
N GLU A 214 8.81 -21.89 -27.03
CA GLU A 214 8.48 -23.31 -26.80
C GLU A 214 7.37 -23.51 -25.74
N LYS A 215 7.25 -22.58 -24.79
CA LYS A 215 6.35 -22.64 -23.64
C LYS A 215 5.10 -21.78 -23.78
N ILE A 216 5.15 -20.81 -24.70
CA ILE A 216 4.06 -19.84 -24.92
C ILE A 216 3.70 -19.75 -26.39
N ALA A 217 2.42 -19.50 -26.66
CA ALA A 217 1.95 -18.97 -27.92
C ALA A 217 1.77 -17.44 -27.77
N PHE A 218 2.18 -16.68 -28.78
CA PHE A 218 2.02 -15.22 -28.73
C PHE A 218 1.73 -14.65 -30.12
N HIS A 219 1.06 -13.52 -30.14
CA HIS A 219 0.76 -12.76 -31.34
C HIS A 219 0.85 -11.26 -31.10
N HIS A 220 1.09 -10.51 -32.15
CA HIS A 220 1.06 -9.05 -32.12
C HIS A 220 -0.38 -8.55 -32.19
N SER A 221 -0.74 -7.59 -31.34
CA SER A 221 -2.05 -6.95 -31.33
C SER A 221 -1.96 -5.48 -31.75
N SER A 222 -2.87 -5.05 -32.57
CA SER A 222 -3.06 -3.62 -32.89
C SER A 222 -3.85 -2.87 -31.80
N SER A 223 -4.44 -3.57 -30.84
CA SER A 223 -5.29 -3.00 -29.80
C SER A 223 -5.12 -3.76 -28.45
N PRO A 224 -3.90 -3.78 -27.87
CA PRO A 224 -3.60 -4.58 -26.69
C PRO A 224 -4.47 -4.22 -25.48
N SER A 225 -4.84 -2.94 -25.33
CA SER A 225 -5.76 -2.48 -24.26
C SER A 225 -7.14 -3.11 -24.39
N SER A 226 -7.69 -3.18 -25.60
CA SER A 226 -9.00 -3.79 -25.86
C SER A 226 -8.97 -5.32 -25.68
N GLU A 227 -7.87 -5.97 -26.05
CA GLU A 227 -7.71 -7.40 -25.84
C GLU A 227 -7.56 -7.74 -24.36
N ALA A 228 -6.77 -6.95 -23.60
CA ALA A 228 -6.67 -7.08 -22.16
C ALA A 228 -8.06 -6.96 -21.49
N ALA A 229 -8.86 -5.97 -21.90
CA ALA A 229 -10.21 -5.77 -21.38
C ALA A 229 -11.10 -7.01 -21.61
N ARG A 230 -11.07 -7.58 -22.82
CA ARG A 230 -11.82 -8.81 -23.16
C ARG A 230 -11.36 -10.02 -22.37
N LEU A 231 -10.04 -10.19 -22.20
CA LEU A 231 -9.49 -11.28 -21.39
C LEU A 231 -9.96 -11.18 -19.93
N VAL A 232 -9.88 -9.97 -19.33
CA VAL A 232 -10.35 -9.74 -17.96
C VAL A 232 -11.86 -9.94 -17.86
N ALA A 233 -12.65 -9.43 -18.81
CA ALA A 233 -14.12 -9.58 -18.83
C ALA A 233 -14.57 -11.05 -18.98
N ALA A 234 -13.73 -11.88 -19.64
CA ALA A 234 -13.90 -13.33 -19.71
C ALA A 234 -13.47 -14.08 -18.44
N GLY A 235 -13.10 -13.37 -17.38
CA GLY A 235 -12.69 -13.95 -16.09
C GLY A 235 -11.25 -14.46 -16.03
N LYS A 236 -10.42 -14.16 -17.04
CA LYS A 236 -8.99 -14.55 -17.06
C LYS A 236 -8.17 -13.66 -16.13
N VAL A 237 -7.25 -14.26 -15.37
CA VAL A 237 -6.21 -13.55 -14.60
C VAL A 237 -5.14 -13.11 -15.58
N THR A 238 -5.06 -11.80 -15.82
CA THR A 238 -4.27 -11.23 -16.91
C THR A 238 -3.09 -10.41 -16.37
N GLY A 239 -1.86 -10.82 -16.72
CA GLY A 239 -0.66 -10.02 -16.52
C GLY A 239 -0.63 -8.84 -17.48
N TRP A 240 -0.18 -7.68 -17.01
CA TRP A 240 -0.10 -6.44 -17.78
C TRP A 240 1.25 -5.76 -17.57
N PHE A 241 2.04 -5.68 -18.63
CA PHE A 241 3.37 -5.09 -18.66
C PHE A 241 3.43 -4.01 -19.75
N GLN A 242 3.42 -2.74 -19.33
CA GLN A 242 3.38 -1.58 -20.22
C GLN A 242 4.31 -0.48 -19.72
N GLY A 243 4.86 0.34 -20.61
CA GLY A 243 5.64 1.51 -20.26
C GLY A 243 6.77 1.25 -19.26
N GLY A 244 7.14 2.25 -18.46
CA GLY A 244 8.12 2.13 -17.39
C GLY A 244 7.50 1.63 -16.08
N SER A 245 8.26 0.87 -15.28
CA SER A 245 7.80 0.41 -13.96
C SER A 245 7.50 1.58 -13.02
N GLU A 246 6.62 1.32 -12.06
CA GLU A 246 6.25 2.30 -11.03
C GLU A 246 7.34 2.45 -9.98
N TYR A 247 7.64 3.69 -9.61
CA TYR A 247 8.50 4.03 -8.49
C TYR A 247 7.71 4.02 -7.20
N GLY A 248 7.85 2.96 -6.41
CA GLY A 248 7.10 2.72 -5.18
C GLY A 248 6.53 1.31 -5.08
N PRO A 249 5.85 0.98 -3.96
CA PRO A 249 5.40 -0.38 -3.68
C PRO A 249 4.05 -0.74 -4.32
N ARG A 250 3.47 0.13 -5.14
CA ARG A 250 2.15 -0.08 -5.73
C ARG A 250 2.24 -0.26 -7.23
N ALA A 251 1.56 -1.26 -7.76
CA ALA A 251 1.32 -1.40 -9.19
C ALA A 251 0.16 -0.46 -9.60
N LEU A 252 0.43 0.40 -10.57
CA LEU A 252 -0.46 1.50 -10.98
C LEU A 252 -0.83 1.40 -12.46
N GLY A 253 -0.75 0.21 -13.04
CA GLY A 253 -1.12 -0.05 -14.44
C GLY A 253 0.06 -0.13 -15.39
N ASN A 254 1.28 -0.39 -14.90
CA ASN A 254 2.43 -0.67 -15.75
C ASN A 254 3.03 -2.05 -15.47
N ARG A 255 3.03 -2.48 -14.22
CA ARG A 255 3.45 -3.81 -13.77
C ARG A 255 2.34 -4.41 -12.90
N SER A 256 1.22 -4.73 -13.54
CA SER A 256 -0.03 -5.11 -12.88
C SER A 256 -0.50 -6.51 -13.24
N ILE A 257 -1.30 -7.09 -12.37
CA ILE A 257 -2.14 -8.26 -12.65
C ILE A 257 -3.58 -7.82 -12.46
N PHE A 258 -4.41 -8.06 -13.47
CA PHE A 258 -5.81 -7.70 -13.46
C PHE A 258 -6.71 -8.92 -13.26
N GLY A 259 -7.84 -8.67 -12.61
CA GLY A 259 -8.94 -9.61 -12.50
C GLY A 259 -10.29 -8.89 -12.57
N ASP A 260 -11.32 -9.65 -12.94
CA ASP A 260 -12.68 -9.14 -13.02
C ASP A 260 -13.25 -8.93 -11.60
N ALA A 261 -13.45 -7.67 -11.23
CA ALA A 261 -13.99 -7.30 -9.92
C ALA A 261 -15.44 -7.79 -9.67
N ARG A 262 -16.18 -8.13 -10.74
CA ARG A 262 -17.56 -8.63 -10.67
C ARG A 262 -17.64 -10.08 -10.19
N ASN A 263 -16.57 -10.85 -10.41
CA ASN A 263 -16.51 -12.25 -9.99
C ASN A 263 -16.19 -12.32 -8.48
N PRO A 264 -17.09 -12.81 -7.61
CA PRO A 264 -16.88 -12.87 -6.16
C PRO A 264 -15.66 -13.74 -5.75
N GLU A 265 -15.30 -14.72 -6.58
CA GLU A 265 -14.16 -15.61 -6.32
C GLU A 265 -12.83 -15.08 -6.87
N MET A 266 -12.80 -13.95 -7.59
CA MET A 266 -11.58 -13.48 -8.25
C MET A 266 -10.45 -13.22 -7.26
N ALA A 267 -10.73 -12.68 -6.08
CA ALA A 267 -9.74 -12.47 -5.04
C ALA A 267 -9.11 -13.81 -4.57
N ASN A 268 -9.93 -14.84 -4.38
CA ASN A 268 -9.48 -16.19 -4.01
C ASN A 268 -8.68 -16.84 -5.16
N ILE A 269 -9.15 -16.68 -6.39
CA ILE A 269 -8.48 -17.20 -7.60
C ILE A 269 -7.07 -16.61 -7.71
N ILE A 270 -6.92 -15.28 -7.63
CA ILE A 270 -5.61 -14.63 -7.72
C ILE A 270 -4.73 -15.00 -6.54
N ASN A 271 -5.28 -15.08 -5.31
CA ASN A 271 -4.51 -15.53 -4.15
C ASN A 271 -3.98 -16.96 -4.33
N LYS A 272 -4.82 -17.88 -4.81
CA LYS A 272 -4.45 -19.28 -5.01
C LYS A 272 -3.49 -19.48 -6.20
N LYS A 273 -3.74 -18.78 -7.31
CA LYS A 273 -2.99 -18.95 -8.56
C LYS A 273 -1.65 -18.22 -8.59
N VAL A 274 -1.53 -17.07 -7.88
CA VAL A 274 -0.40 -16.15 -8.04
C VAL A 274 0.18 -15.68 -6.72
N LYS A 275 -0.65 -15.18 -5.80
CA LYS A 275 -0.13 -14.46 -4.62
C LYS A 275 0.24 -15.35 -3.45
N HIS A 276 -0.33 -16.56 -3.34
CA HIS A 276 -0.04 -17.53 -2.26
C HIS A 276 0.05 -16.88 -0.88
N ARG A 277 -0.87 -15.95 -0.57
CA ARG A 277 -0.87 -15.16 0.65
C ARG A 277 -2.19 -15.32 1.42
N GLU A 278 -2.24 -14.76 2.61
CA GLU A 278 -3.37 -14.85 3.51
C GLU A 278 -4.66 -14.31 2.84
N PRO A 279 -5.80 -15.02 2.92
CA PRO A 279 -7.03 -14.69 2.18
C PRO A 279 -7.72 -13.42 2.67
N TRP A 280 -7.44 -13.00 3.92
CA TRP A 280 -7.99 -11.76 4.48
C TRP A 280 -7.32 -10.47 3.93
N ARG A 281 -6.24 -10.58 3.15
CA ARG A 281 -5.60 -9.39 2.56
C ARG A 281 -6.41 -8.89 1.37
N PRO A 282 -6.93 -7.63 1.43
CA PRO A 282 -7.75 -7.10 0.35
C PRO A 282 -6.92 -6.82 -0.91
N PHE A 283 -7.61 -6.81 -2.04
CA PHE A 283 -7.10 -6.28 -3.29
C PHE A 283 -7.51 -4.82 -3.50
N ALA A 284 -6.83 -4.13 -4.40
CA ALA A 284 -7.15 -2.79 -4.80
C ALA A 284 -8.00 -2.77 -6.06
N ALA A 285 -8.72 -1.68 -6.28
CA ALA A 285 -9.39 -1.39 -7.54
C ALA A 285 -8.71 -0.24 -8.27
N SER A 286 -8.68 -0.32 -9.60
CA SER A 286 -8.37 0.82 -10.44
C SER A 286 -9.60 1.18 -11.25
N ILE A 287 -9.97 2.45 -11.24
CA ILE A 287 -11.21 2.98 -11.82
C ILE A 287 -10.92 4.17 -12.74
N LEU A 288 -11.74 4.37 -13.77
CA LEU A 288 -11.74 5.61 -14.54
C LEU A 288 -11.99 6.80 -13.60
N ALA A 289 -11.12 7.81 -13.64
CA ALA A 289 -11.13 8.92 -12.67
C ALA A 289 -12.47 9.66 -12.64
N GLU A 290 -13.10 9.88 -13.80
CA GLU A 290 -14.40 10.55 -13.95
C GLU A 290 -15.58 9.75 -13.37
N LYS A 291 -15.42 8.43 -13.24
CA LYS A 291 -16.42 7.51 -12.67
C LYS A 291 -16.27 7.28 -11.18
N GLN A 292 -15.17 7.72 -10.58
CA GLN A 292 -14.84 7.41 -9.19
C GLN A 292 -15.97 7.72 -8.22
N ARG A 293 -16.59 8.91 -8.33
CA ARG A 293 -17.61 9.38 -7.38
C ARG A 293 -18.93 8.60 -7.46
N GLU A 294 -19.19 7.91 -8.56
CA GLU A 294 -20.36 7.06 -8.73
C GLU A 294 -20.20 5.71 -8.00
N TRP A 295 -18.95 5.30 -7.74
CA TRP A 295 -18.62 3.99 -7.19
C TRP A 295 -18.02 4.03 -5.79
N PHE A 296 -17.38 5.15 -5.43
CA PHE A 296 -16.67 5.31 -4.16
C PHE A 296 -16.99 6.63 -3.48
N GLU A 297 -17.18 6.57 -2.15
CA GLU A 297 -17.38 7.75 -1.32
C GLU A 297 -16.05 8.48 -1.07
N LEU A 298 -15.46 9.01 -2.13
CA LEU A 298 -14.23 9.77 -2.09
C LEU A 298 -14.26 10.92 -3.08
N LYS A 299 -14.10 12.15 -2.57
CA LYS A 299 -14.11 13.38 -3.38
C LYS A 299 -12.80 13.62 -4.11
N HIS A 300 -11.68 13.22 -3.51
CA HIS A 300 -10.32 13.42 -4.01
C HIS A 300 -9.90 12.28 -4.92
N LEU A 301 -9.17 12.60 -5.99
CA LEU A 301 -8.55 11.55 -6.80
C LEU A 301 -7.43 10.86 -6.03
N SER A 302 -7.24 9.57 -6.29
CA SER A 302 -6.22 8.71 -5.70
C SER A 302 -5.30 8.13 -6.77
N PRO A 303 -4.46 8.92 -7.45
CA PRO A 303 -3.69 8.44 -8.59
C PRO A 303 -2.65 7.39 -8.23
N PHE A 304 -2.18 7.37 -6.99
CA PHE A 304 -1.09 6.51 -6.51
C PHE A 304 -1.55 5.38 -5.58
N MET A 305 -2.85 5.08 -5.54
CA MET A 305 -3.40 3.99 -4.71
C MET A 305 -3.09 4.16 -3.21
N LEU A 306 -3.12 5.40 -2.73
CA LEU A 306 -2.74 5.79 -1.37
C LEU A 306 -3.90 6.31 -0.50
N LEU A 307 -5.15 6.15 -0.98
CA LEU A 307 -6.37 6.45 -0.23
C LEU A 307 -7.27 5.21 -0.17
N ALA A 308 -7.90 5.02 0.98
CA ALA A 308 -9.04 4.12 1.15
C ALA A 308 -10.34 4.89 0.87
N ALA A 309 -11.35 4.18 0.38
CA ALA A 309 -12.69 4.73 0.18
C ALA A 309 -13.76 3.68 0.48
N GLN A 310 -14.89 4.09 1.00
CA GLN A 310 -16.06 3.23 1.07
C GLN A 310 -16.61 3.00 -0.34
N VAL A 311 -16.90 1.75 -0.67
CA VAL A 311 -17.63 1.42 -1.89
C VAL A 311 -19.10 1.80 -1.66
N VAL A 312 -19.69 2.55 -2.58
CA VAL A 312 -21.10 2.94 -2.54
C VAL A 312 -21.97 1.69 -2.35
N LEU A 313 -22.88 1.73 -1.39
CA LEU A 313 -23.59 0.54 -0.88
C LEU A 313 -24.24 -0.27 -2.00
N GLU A 314 -24.93 0.39 -2.93
CA GLU A 314 -25.63 -0.25 -4.06
C GLU A 314 -24.67 -0.90 -5.06
N LYS A 315 -23.42 -0.45 -5.08
CA LYS A 315 -22.37 -0.95 -5.99
C LYS A 315 -21.61 -2.17 -5.44
N ARG A 316 -21.65 -2.40 -4.12
CA ARG A 316 -20.87 -3.49 -3.47
C ARG A 316 -21.15 -4.86 -4.06
N LYS A 317 -22.41 -5.15 -4.39
CA LYS A 317 -22.81 -6.43 -4.99
C LYS A 317 -22.33 -6.60 -6.44
N LEU A 318 -22.02 -5.50 -7.12
CA LEU A 318 -21.55 -5.52 -8.51
C LEU A 318 -20.06 -5.81 -8.60
N VAL A 319 -19.29 -5.53 -7.55
CA VAL A 319 -17.81 -5.66 -7.53
C VAL A 319 -17.32 -6.31 -6.22
N PRO A 320 -17.84 -7.48 -5.86
CA PRO A 320 -17.63 -8.08 -4.55
C PRO A 320 -16.16 -8.40 -4.24
N SER A 321 -15.33 -8.69 -5.25
CA SER A 321 -13.95 -9.13 -5.03
C SER A 321 -12.98 -8.01 -4.62
N ILE A 322 -13.43 -6.75 -4.69
CA ILE A 322 -12.61 -5.60 -4.22
C ILE A 322 -13.16 -4.97 -2.94
N VAL A 323 -14.31 -5.42 -2.47
CA VAL A 323 -14.94 -4.89 -1.26
C VAL A 323 -14.38 -5.60 -0.03
N HIS A 324 -13.73 -4.85 0.84
CA HIS A 324 -13.25 -5.39 2.12
C HIS A 324 -14.39 -5.59 3.12
N VAL A 325 -14.16 -6.30 4.22
CA VAL A 325 -15.19 -6.66 5.21
C VAL A 325 -15.86 -5.45 5.87
N ASP A 326 -15.20 -4.30 5.90
CA ASP A 326 -15.75 -3.04 6.40
C ASP A 326 -16.41 -2.19 5.30
N GLY A 327 -16.53 -2.71 4.08
CA GLY A 327 -17.08 -2.02 2.93
C GLY A 327 -16.10 -1.10 2.21
N SER A 328 -14.85 -1.00 2.68
CA SER A 328 -13.82 -0.16 2.07
C SER A 328 -13.10 -0.85 0.90
N CYS A 329 -12.41 -0.05 0.11
CA CYS A 329 -11.47 -0.49 -0.91
C CYS A 329 -10.31 0.48 -1.01
N ARG A 330 -9.11 0.00 -1.32
CA ARG A 330 -7.98 0.83 -1.74
C ARG A 330 -8.11 1.09 -3.24
N ILE A 331 -8.19 2.37 -3.63
CA ILE A 331 -8.51 2.73 -5.01
C ILE A 331 -7.36 3.46 -5.70
N GLN A 332 -7.30 3.28 -7.02
CA GLN A 332 -6.53 4.10 -7.94
C GLN A 332 -7.48 4.79 -8.93
N SER A 333 -7.40 6.11 -9.01
CA SER A 333 -8.07 6.91 -10.05
C SER A 333 -7.15 6.98 -11.27
N VAL A 334 -7.60 6.48 -12.41
CA VAL A 334 -6.81 6.43 -13.64
C VAL A 334 -7.31 7.51 -14.60
N THR A 335 -6.42 8.42 -15.00
CA THR A 335 -6.71 9.42 -16.03
C THR A 335 -5.93 9.08 -17.31
N ARG A 336 -6.43 9.52 -18.46
CA ARG A 336 -5.74 9.35 -19.75
C ARG A 336 -4.38 10.04 -19.76
N GLU A 337 -4.26 11.20 -19.11
CA GLU A 337 -3.01 11.95 -19.03
C GLU A 337 -1.89 11.18 -18.28
N GLN A 338 -2.25 10.44 -17.23
CA GLN A 338 -1.29 9.69 -16.42
C GLN A 338 -0.87 8.38 -17.06
N ASN A 339 -1.81 7.65 -17.68
CA ASN A 339 -1.55 6.35 -18.28
C ASN A 339 -2.61 6.04 -19.36
N ALA A 340 -2.37 6.49 -20.60
CA ALA A 340 -3.31 6.33 -21.69
C ALA A 340 -3.64 4.86 -22.02
N PRO A 341 -2.67 3.92 -22.12
CA PRO A 341 -2.99 2.52 -22.40
C PRO A 341 -3.86 1.87 -21.33
N TYR A 342 -3.60 2.19 -20.05
CA TYR A 342 -4.40 1.66 -18.97
C TYR A 342 -5.80 2.27 -18.91
N TYR A 343 -5.90 3.57 -19.13
CA TYR A 343 -7.18 4.25 -19.23
C TYR A 343 -8.05 3.65 -20.37
N GLU A 344 -7.45 3.40 -21.52
CA GLU A 344 -8.14 2.77 -22.67
C GLU A 344 -8.58 1.34 -22.37
N MET A 345 -7.79 0.58 -21.64
CA MET A 345 -8.18 -0.75 -21.18
C MET A 345 -9.41 -0.68 -20.26
N LEU A 346 -9.43 0.25 -19.30
CA LEU A 346 -10.59 0.46 -18.41
C LEU A 346 -11.84 0.91 -19.18
N GLN A 347 -11.71 1.81 -20.18
CA GLN A 347 -12.83 2.21 -21.05
C GLN A 347 -13.37 1.03 -21.86
N ALA A 348 -12.48 0.20 -22.41
CA ALA A 348 -12.89 -0.98 -23.16
C ALA A 348 -13.60 -1.98 -22.24
N PHE A 349 -13.13 -2.16 -21.00
CA PHE A 349 -13.76 -3.01 -20.01
C PHE A 349 -15.13 -2.47 -19.59
N GLU A 350 -15.26 -1.17 -19.34
CA GLU A 350 -16.55 -0.52 -19.05
C GLU A 350 -17.54 -0.73 -20.19
N LYS A 351 -17.10 -0.53 -21.43
CA LYS A 351 -17.96 -0.72 -22.62
C LYS A 351 -18.50 -2.15 -22.73
N GLU A 352 -17.70 -3.13 -22.38
CA GLU A 352 -18.07 -4.55 -22.46
C GLU A 352 -18.92 -5.02 -21.27
N THR A 353 -18.69 -4.45 -20.10
CA THR A 353 -19.23 -5.00 -18.84
C THR A 353 -20.20 -4.07 -18.12
N GLY A 354 -20.21 -2.79 -18.44
CA GLY A 354 -20.92 -1.74 -17.68
C GLY A 354 -20.24 -1.34 -16.37
N VAL A 355 -19.03 -1.88 -16.06
CA VAL A 355 -18.29 -1.61 -14.83
C VAL A 355 -16.97 -0.90 -15.15
N PRO A 356 -16.73 0.34 -14.67
CA PRO A 356 -15.59 1.16 -15.05
C PRO A 356 -14.31 0.86 -14.25
N LEU A 357 -14.20 -0.32 -13.67
CA LEU A 357 -13.08 -0.68 -12.78
C LEU A 357 -12.70 -2.15 -12.86
N VAL A 358 -11.45 -2.44 -12.55
CA VAL A 358 -10.92 -3.80 -12.43
C VAL A 358 -10.22 -3.98 -11.08
N LEU A 359 -10.10 -5.22 -10.61
CA LEU A 359 -9.17 -5.59 -9.55
C LEU A 359 -7.75 -5.44 -10.07
N ASN A 360 -6.90 -4.72 -9.32
CA ASN A 360 -5.49 -4.50 -9.64
C ASN A 360 -4.57 -4.93 -8.50
N THR A 361 -3.55 -5.72 -8.83
CA THR A 361 -2.49 -6.10 -7.91
C THR A 361 -1.12 -6.08 -8.61
N SER A 362 -0.03 -6.09 -7.83
CA SER A 362 1.33 -6.04 -8.36
C SER A 362 1.68 -7.27 -9.21
N PHE A 363 2.47 -7.07 -10.25
CA PHE A 363 2.95 -8.16 -11.11
C PHE A 363 4.20 -8.78 -10.49
N ASN A 364 3.99 -9.76 -9.62
CA ASN A 364 5.01 -10.57 -8.98
C ASN A 364 4.39 -11.81 -8.35
N ASP A 365 5.17 -12.84 -8.15
CA ASP A 365 4.83 -14.00 -7.31
C ASP A 365 5.08 -13.66 -5.81
N ALA A 366 4.71 -14.58 -4.94
CA ALA A 366 4.95 -14.48 -3.50
C ALA A 366 6.45 -14.42 -3.19
N GLY A 367 6.84 -13.40 -2.39
CA GLY A 367 8.23 -13.22 -1.98
C GLY A 367 9.17 -12.60 -3.02
N GLU A 368 8.69 -12.34 -4.23
CA GLU A 368 9.45 -11.69 -5.29
C GLU A 368 9.16 -10.18 -5.36
N PRO A 369 10.11 -9.35 -5.83
CA PRO A 369 9.84 -7.95 -6.19
C PRO A 369 8.91 -7.88 -7.40
N ILE A 370 8.35 -6.70 -7.66
CA ILE A 370 7.60 -6.42 -8.90
C ILE A 370 8.55 -6.62 -10.09
N VAL A 371 8.06 -7.28 -11.14
CA VAL A 371 8.84 -7.54 -12.36
C VAL A 371 9.33 -6.23 -12.98
N GLU A 372 10.59 -6.21 -13.45
CA GLU A 372 11.17 -5.04 -14.10
C GLU A 372 11.33 -5.26 -15.61
N THR A 373 11.93 -6.37 -16.01
CA THR A 373 12.24 -6.69 -17.41
C THR A 373 11.14 -7.53 -18.08
N PRO A 374 11.06 -7.54 -19.43
CA PRO A 374 10.19 -8.46 -20.15
C PRO A 374 10.44 -9.93 -19.79
N GLU A 375 11.68 -10.32 -19.58
CA GLU A 375 12.04 -11.67 -19.15
C GLU A 375 11.53 -12.00 -17.75
N ASP A 376 11.57 -11.05 -16.80
CA ASP A 376 11.02 -11.25 -15.46
C ASP A 376 9.50 -11.45 -15.54
N ALA A 377 8.81 -10.64 -16.38
CA ALA A 377 7.39 -10.78 -16.61
C ALA A 377 7.02 -12.17 -17.18
N LEU A 378 7.78 -12.64 -18.16
CA LEU A 378 7.59 -13.96 -18.77
C LEU A 378 7.87 -15.11 -17.80
N ARG A 379 8.92 -15.00 -16.96
CA ARG A 379 9.20 -15.99 -15.91
C ARG A 379 8.09 -16.02 -14.87
N CYS A 380 7.67 -14.87 -14.36
CA CYS A 380 6.57 -14.77 -13.41
C CYS A 380 5.26 -15.31 -14.00
N PHE A 381 4.96 -14.98 -15.26
CA PHE A 381 3.80 -15.51 -15.99
C PHE A 381 3.83 -17.03 -16.05
N LEU A 382 4.95 -17.63 -16.46
CA LEU A 382 5.09 -19.08 -16.60
C LEU A 382 5.04 -19.82 -15.27
N ASN A 383 5.59 -19.22 -14.20
CA ASN A 383 5.68 -19.86 -12.89
C ASN A 383 4.39 -19.74 -12.06
N THR A 384 3.45 -18.89 -12.46
CA THR A 384 2.19 -18.64 -11.74
C THR A 384 0.99 -19.16 -12.54
N GLY A 385 -0.18 -19.16 -11.94
CA GLY A 385 -1.44 -19.56 -12.60
C GLY A 385 -2.13 -18.44 -13.39
N MET A 386 -1.41 -17.39 -13.84
CA MET A 386 -1.98 -16.40 -14.76
C MET A 386 -2.39 -17.05 -16.08
N ASP A 387 -3.51 -16.60 -16.63
CA ASP A 387 -4.11 -17.20 -17.83
C ASP A 387 -3.61 -16.54 -19.12
N ALA A 388 -3.27 -15.24 -19.09
CA ALA A 388 -2.72 -14.49 -20.22
C ALA A 388 -1.76 -13.41 -19.76
N LEU A 389 -0.88 -12.97 -20.65
CA LEU A 389 0.03 -11.83 -20.45
C LEU A 389 -0.09 -10.87 -21.64
N VAL A 390 -0.40 -9.62 -21.34
CA VAL A 390 -0.31 -8.49 -22.28
C VAL A 390 0.97 -7.74 -22.01
N ILE A 391 1.90 -7.75 -22.97
CA ILE A 391 3.23 -7.18 -22.83
C ILE A 391 3.57 -6.32 -24.06
N GLY A 392 3.65 -4.98 -23.86
CA GLY A 392 3.72 -4.05 -24.98
C GLY A 392 2.53 -4.27 -25.92
N ASN A 393 2.83 -4.47 -27.20
CA ASN A 393 1.83 -4.77 -28.25
C ASN A 393 1.60 -6.29 -28.45
N TRP A 394 2.03 -7.11 -27.53
CA TRP A 394 1.95 -8.58 -27.67
C TRP A 394 1.03 -9.19 -26.62
N ILE A 395 0.33 -10.24 -27.05
CA ILE A 395 -0.48 -11.08 -26.20
C ILE A 395 0.17 -12.46 -26.14
N ALA A 396 0.40 -13.00 -24.95
CA ALA A 396 0.97 -14.32 -24.74
C ALA A 396 0.04 -15.20 -23.88
N GLU A 397 -0.09 -16.46 -24.27
CA GLU A 397 -0.79 -17.52 -23.55
C GLU A 397 0.12 -18.73 -23.41
N LYS A 398 -0.06 -19.54 -22.37
CA LYS A 398 0.69 -20.77 -22.18
C LYS A 398 0.23 -21.86 -23.16
N LYS A 399 1.19 -22.66 -23.65
CA LYS A 399 0.91 -23.85 -24.50
C LYS A 399 0.40 -25.01 -23.67
#